data_ca1a20ab8465f84327a32b657b01df9e
#
_entry.id   ca1a20ab8465f84327a32b657b01df9e
#
_cell.length_a   1.000
_cell.length_b   1.000
_cell.length_c   1.000
_cell.angle_alpha   90.00
_cell.angle_beta   90.00
_cell.angle_gamma   90.00
#
_symmetry.space_group_name_H-M   'P 1'
#
loop_
_entity.id
_entity.type
_entity.pdbx_description
1 polymer ?
#
loop_
_entity_poly.entity_id
_entity_poly.type
_entity_poly.pdbx_seq_one_letter_code
_entity_poly.pdbx_strand_id
1 'polypeptide(L)'
;MAKNLQGVEKLNEENTIEKIQKKIAVYRHKNEKQNLNLLKWINRLFGYAISESDKKEKYWAYSRGSIIKVDFGFNVGHEIGGTHYAIVINKKDSIYSGTLNVIPLTSKKEKKKIRKHEIDLGNEFYAIVEHRLEATDRTLHIFNLYDSDLNKQLHLFYEEFGYEFCIFNDIISNKYFAIYIELQIKKNSSVNYDLLKEKFDLRKQFYSKEAISSQNLRKELRFMKSGTIAKIDQMTTISKKRIINPVKSHHALNNIKLFDSTMDRIINKIKELYVFDS
;
A
#
# COMPACT_ATOMS: atom_id res chain seq x y z
N MET A 1 41.55 -31.28 7.88
CA MET A 1 40.31 -31.04 8.67
C MET A 1 39.21 -30.27 7.94
N ALA A 2 39.47 -29.16 7.24
CA ALA A 2 38.42 -28.38 6.56
C ALA A 2 37.61 -29.17 5.50
N LYS A 3 38.21 -30.02 4.68
CA LYS A 3 37.51 -30.84 3.67
C LYS A 3 36.52 -31.85 4.27
N ASN A 4 36.77 -32.38 5.46
CA ASN A 4 35.85 -33.31 6.13
C ASN A 4 34.64 -32.60 6.72
N LEU A 5 34.77 -31.35 7.20
CA LEU A 5 33.65 -30.53 7.69
C LEU A 5 32.67 -30.20 6.58
N GLN A 6 33.15 -29.79 5.41
CA GLN A 6 32.29 -29.52 4.24
C GLN A 6 31.50 -30.75 3.76
N GLY A 7 32.08 -31.93 3.82
CA GLY A 7 31.38 -33.18 3.49
C GLY A 7 30.29 -33.56 4.50
N VAL A 8 30.52 -33.37 5.79
CA VAL A 8 29.52 -33.62 6.86
C VAL A 8 28.39 -32.61 6.81
N GLU A 9 28.68 -31.31 6.58
CA GLU A 9 27.66 -30.26 6.42
C GLU A 9 26.78 -30.52 5.21
N LYS A 10 27.34 -30.88 4.06
CA LYS A 10 26.59 -31.20 2.85
C LYS A 10 25.69 -32.43 3.03
N LEU A 11 26.14 -33.46 3.68
CA LEU A 11 25.35 -34.66 3.99
C LEU A 11 24.21 -34.34 4.96
N ASN A 12 24.40 -33.42 5.92
CA ASN A 12 23.37 -32.95 6.83
C ASN A 12 22.29 -32.07 6.08
N GLU A 13 22.72 -31.30 5.11
CA GLU A 13 21.81 -30.52 4.27
C GLU A 13 20.90 -31.40 3.42
N GLU A 14 21.49 -32.39 2.70
CA GLU A 14 20.73 -33.35 1.89
C GLU A 14 19.75 -34.17 2.74
N ASN A 15 20.15 -34.66 3.91
CA ASN A 15 19.24 -35.32 4.87
C ASN A 15 18.11 -34.43 5.36
N THR A 16 18.38 -33.15 5.55
CA THR A 16 17.36 -32.17 5.99
C THR A 16 16.34 -31.91 4.88
N ILE A 17 16.80 -31.76 3.65
CA ILE A 17 15.95 -31.58 2.48
C ILE A 17 15.01 -32.77 2.29
N GLU A 18 15.55 -34.01 2.37
CA GLU A 18 14.76 -35.24 2.27
C GLU A 18 13.69 -35.33 3.38
N LYS A 19 14.03 -34.98 4.62
CA LYS A 19 13.08 -34.92 5.73
C LYS A 19 11.97 -33.88 5.48
N ILE A 20 12.30 -32.72 4.92
CA ILE A 20 11.34 -31.69 4.57
C ILE A 20 10.39 -32.21 3.48
N GLN A 21 10.91 -32.84 2.42
CA GLN A 21 10.11 -33.42 1.35
C GLN A 21 9.11 -34.49 1.86
N LYS A 22 9.56 -35.39 2.74
CA LYS A 22 8.70 -36.40 3.41
C LYS A 22 7.57 -35.73 4.22
N LYS A 23 7.87 -34.66 4.99
CA LYS A 23 6.89 -33.91 5.77
C LYS A 23 5.87 -33.21 4.86
N ILE A 24 6.32 -32.61 3.76
CA ILE A 24 5.46 -31.98 2.76
C ILE A 24 4.50 -33.01 2.16
N ALA A 25 4.97 -34.20 1.82
CA ALA A 25 4.13 -35.27 1.27
C ALA A 25 3.04 -35.69 2.27
N VAL A 26 3.40 -35.91 3.55
CA VAL A 26 2.44 -36.22 4.62
C VAL A 26 1.41 -35.10 4.80
N TYR A 27 1.85 -33.83 4.79
CA TYR A 27 0.97 -32.68 4.97
C TYR A 27 0.02 -32.49 3.79
N ARG A 28 0.46 -32.79 2.57
CA ARG A 28 -0.39 -32.78 1.36
C ARG A 28 -1.58 -33.74 1.50
N HIS A 29 -1.36 -34.94 1.98
CA HIS A 29 -2.44 -35.91 2.21
C HIS A 29 -3.46 -35.44 3.25
N LYS A 30 -3.03 -34.67 4.26
CA LYS A 30 -3.92 -34.14 5.29
C LYS A 30 -4.73 -32.91 4.83
N ASN A 31 -4.10 -32.02 4.06
CA ASN A 31 -4.75 -30.78 3.62
C ASN A 31 -4.05 -30.20 2.38
N GLU A 32 -4.51 -30.56 1.20
CA GLU A 32 -3.92 -30.16 -0.06
C GLU A 32 -3.87 -28.61 -0.24
N LYS A 33 -4.97 -27.92 0.07
CA LYS A 33 -5.05 -26.46 -0.07
C LYS A 33 -4.07 -25.73 0.86
N GLN A 34 -3.97 -26.18 2.11
CA GLN A 34 -3.01 -25.57 3.06
C GLN A 34 -1.58 -25.90 2.69
N ASN A 35 -1.33 -27.11 2.17
CA ASN A 35 0.00 -27.49 1.70
C ASN A 35 0.47 -26.59 0.54
N LEU A 36 -0.41 -26.28 -0.42
CA LEU A 36 -0.10 -25.34 -1.49
C LEU A 36 0.21 -23.94 -0.96
N ASN A 37 -0.54 -23.47 0.03
CA ASN A 37 -0.27 -22.18 0.67
C ASN A 37 1.05 -22.15 1.42
N LEU A 38 1.41 -23.25 2.12
CA LEU A 38 2.71 -23.41 2.77
C LEU A 38 3.85 -23.36 1.74
N LEU A 39 3.76 -24.09 0.64
CA LEU A 39 4.79 -24.10 -0.39
C LEU A 39 4.97 -22.74 -1.04
N LYS A 40 3.88 -22.03 -1.34
CA LYS A 40 3.92 -20.66 -1.82
C LYS A 40 4.60 -19.72 -0.83
N TRP A 41 4.34 -19.92 0.45
CA TRP A 41 4.99 -19.13 1.51
C TRP A 41 6.48 -19.41 1.60
N ILE A 42 6.90 -20.67 1.61
CA ILE A 42 8.32 -21.07 1.62
C ILE A 42 9.05 -20.43 0.44
N ASN A 43 8.48 -20.48 -0.76
CA ASN A 43 9.07 -19.85 -1.94
C ASN A 43 9.25 -18.34 -1.77
N ARG A 44 8.24 -17.62 -1.20
CA ARG A 44 8.38 -16.19 -0.91
C ARG A 44 9.42 -15.92 0.19
N LEU A 45 9.47 -16.76 1.21
CA LEU A 45 10.46 -16.64 2.29
C LEU A 45 11.89 -16.70 1.75
N PHE A 46 12.18 -17.66 0.86
CA PHE A 46 13.45 -17.69 0.15
C PHE A 46 13.70 -16.44 -0.67
N GLY A 47 12.68 -15.93 -1.37
CA GLY A 47 12.77 -14.66 -2.11
C GLY A 47 13.18 -13.49 -1.21
N TYR A 48 12.62 -13.40 0.01
CA TYR A 48 13.01 -12.38 0.98
C TYR A 48 14.46 -12.58 1.45
N ALA A 49 14.85 -13.79 1.81
CA ALA A 49 16.21 -14.11 2.27
C ALA A 49 17.26 -13.80 1.19
N ILE A 50 17.02 -14.22 -0.06
CA ILE A 50 17.92 -13.95 -1.20
C ILE A 50 18.01 -12.44 -1.50
N SER A 51 16.92 -11.69 -1.27
CA SER A 51 16.91 -10.24 -1.50
C SER A 51 17.59 -9.43 -0.39
N GLU A 52 17.99 -10.05 0.71
CA GLU A 52 18.77 -9.38 1.73
C GLU A 52 20.16 -9.03 1.17
N SER A 53 20.52 -7.76 1.26
CA SER A 53 21.83 -7.26 0.83
C SER A 53 22.52 -6.58 2.01
N ASP A 54 23.86 -6.63 2.01
CA ASP A 54 24.67 -5.92 3.01
C ASP A 54 24.61 -4.38 2.87
N LYS A 55 23.94 -3.88 1.83
CA LYS A 55 23.78 -2.45 1.61
C LYS A 55 22.64 -1.90 2.47
N LYS A 56 22.83 -0.69 3.02
CA LYS A 56 21.78 0.04 3.73
C LYS A 56 20.59 0.28 2.80
N GLU A 57 19.53 -0.50 2.97
CA GLU A 57 18.28 -0.34 2.22
C GLU A 57 17.49 0.86 2.76
N LYS A 58 16.82 1.57 1.86
CA LYS A 58 15.83 2.59 2.22
C LYS A 58 14.44 2.01 2.05
N TYR A 59 13.63 2.13 3.09
CA TYR A 59 12.26 1.64 3.12
C TYR A 59 11.26 2.79 3.04
N TRP A 60 10.02 2.46 2.77
CA TRP A 60 8.92 3.42 2.94
C TRP A 60 8.74 3.72 4.43
N ALA A 61 8.52 5.00 4.78
CA ALA A 61 8.22 5.40 6.15
C ALA A 61 6.71 5.48 6.37
N TYR A 62 6.25 4.99 7.52
CA TYR A 62 4.85 4.91 7.87
C TYR A 62 4.54 5.73 9.12
N SER A 63 3.38 6.39 9.14
CA SER A 63 2.88 7.09 10.32
C SER A 63 2.08 6.15 11.22
N ARG A 64 2.01 6.46 12.52
CA ARG A 64 1.06 5.80 13.45
C ARG A 64 -0.35 5.88 12.89
N GLY A 65 -1.08 4.77 12.96
CA GLY A 65 -2.44 4.66 12.43
C GLY A 65 -2.53 4.34 10.94
N SER A 66 -1.42 4.39 10.19
CA SER A 66 -1.43 3.99 8.78
C SER A 66 -1.94 2.57 8.63
N ILE A 67 -2.82 2.36 7.65
CA ILE A 67 -3.27 1.03 7.25
C ILE A 67 -2.35 0.52 6.15
N ILE A 68 -1.85 -0.69 6.35
CA ILE A 68 -0.97 -1.39 5.41
C ILE A 68 -1.51 -2.79 5.11
N LYS A 69 -1.16 -3.35 3.96
CA LYS A 69 -1.45 -4.74 3.60
C LYS A 69 -0.16 -5.55 3.71
N VAL A 70 -0.20 -6.59 4.50
CA VAL A 70 0.98 -7.37 4.91
C VAL A 70 0.81 -8.83 4.58
N ASP A 71 1.87 -9.48 4.13
CA ASP A 71 1.97 -10.94 4.07
C ASP A 71 2.50 -11.46 5.41
N PHE A 72 1.60 -11.89 6.29
CA PHE A 72 1.97 -12.52 7.58
C PHE A 72 2.55 -13.92 7.41
N GLY A 73 2.44 -14.50 6.23
CA GLY A 73 3.00 -15.79 5.92
C GLY A 73 2.16 -16.97 6.36
N PHE A 74 2.79 -18.12 6.49
CA PHE A 74 2.17 -19.33 6.99
C PHE A 74 2.58 -19.50 8.46
N ASN A 75 1.67 -19.28 9.39
CA ASN A 75 1.92 -19.29 10.82
C ASN A 75 1.30 -20.54 11.48
N VAL A 76 1.67 -20.79 12.74
CA VAL A 76 1.30 -22.00 13.49
C VAL A 76 0.05 -21.76 14.32
N GLY A 77 -0.84 -22.74 14.35
CA GLY A 77 -2.01 -22.76 15.23
C GLY A 77 -2.99 -21.62 14.94
N HIS A 78 -3.19 -20.75 15.92
CA HIS A 78 -4.13 -19.64 15.85
C HIS A 78 -3.49 -18.29 15.54
N GLU A 79 -2.19 -18.24 15.28
CA GLU A 79 -1.52 -17.04 14.83
C GLU A 79 -2.10 -16.59 13.49
N ILE A 80 -2.21 -15.28 13.32
CA ILE A 80 -2.72 -14.73 12.07
C ILE A 80 -1.73 -14.97 10.93
N GLY A 81 -2.18 -15.62 9.87
CA GLY A 81 -1.36 -15.94 8.70
C GLY A 81 -2.00 -15.50 7.40
N GLY A 82 -1.23 -15.55 6.31
CA GLY A 82 -1.68 -15.10 4.99
C GLY A 82 -1.61 -13.58 4.83
N THR A 83 -2.37 -13.05 3.87
CA THR A 83 -2.38 -11.61 3.59
C THR A 83 -3.52 -10.94 4.35
N HIS A 84 -3.18 -9.97 5.19
CA HIS A 84 -4.14 -9.18 5.96
C HIS A 84 -3.79 -7.69 5.91
N TYR A 85 -4.79 -6.85 6.18
CA TYR A 85 -4.54 -5.47 6.56
C TYR A 85 -4.00 -5.41 7.98
N ALA A 86 -3.24 -4.36 8.27
CA ALA A 86 -2.71 -4.12 9.61
C ALA A 86 -2.60 -2.62 9.89
N ILE A 87 -2.64 -2.27 11.17
CA ILE A 87 -2.48 -0.90 11.66
C ILE A 87 -1.04 -0.73 12.16
N VAL A 88 -0.37 0.31 11.72
CA VAL A 88 0.94 0.71 12.23
C VAL A 88 0.78 1.38 13.59
N ILE A 89 1.51 0.91 14.59
CA ILE A 89 1.44 1.44 15.97
C ILE A 89 2.68 2.22 16.39
N ASN A 90 3.75 2.18 15.61
CA ASN A 90 4.97 2.95 15.89
C ASN A 90 4.67 4.44 15.98
N LYS A 91 5.08 5.11 17.07
CA LYS A 91 4.95 6.56 17.24
C LYS A 91 5.80 7.30 16.21
N LYS A 92 7.00 6.79 15.92
CA LYS A 92 7.93 7.29 14.90
C LYS A 92 8.45 6.11 14.09
N ASP A 93 8.62 6.31 12.80
CA ASP A 93 9.23 5.38 11.88
C ASP A 93 10.27 6.09 11.02
N SER A 94 11.21 5.34 10.45
CA SER A 94 12.31 5.85 9.65
C SER A 94 12.46 5.06 8.36
N ILE A 95 12.94 5.73 7.32
CA ILE A 95 13.32 5.09 6.06
C ILE A 95 14.48 4.08 6.22
N TYR A 96 15.21 4.14 7.31
CA TYR A 96 16.30 3.22 7.63
C TYR A 96 15.90 2.08 8.56
N SER A 97 14.69 2.13 9.13
CA SER A 97 14.15 1.03 9.93
C SER A 97 13.60 -0.06 9.03
N GLY A 98 14.13 -1.27 9.11
CA GLY A 98 13.66 -2.43 8.35
C GLY A 98 12.43 -3.12 8.95
N THR A 99 11.98 -2.72 10.16
CA THR A 99 10.88 -3.37 10.88
C THR A 99 9.80 -2.37 11.30
N LEU A 100 8.61 -2.91 11.55
CA LEU A 100 7.43 -2.17 11.99
C LEU A 100 6.60 -2.98 12.97
N ASN A 101 6.07 -2.34 14.01
CA ASN A 101 5.10 -2.96 14.91
C ASN A 101 3.68 -2.71 14.40
N VAL A 102 2.90 -3.77 14.29
CA VAL A 102 1.58 -3.72 13.68
C VAL A 102 0.55 -4.52 14.45
N ILE A 103 -0.70 -4.13 14.32
CA ILE A 103 -1.87 -4.89 14.78
C ILE A 103 -2.62 -5.38 13.55
N PRO A 104 -2.77 -6.70 13.36
CA PRO A 104 -3.51 -7.24 12.24
C PRO A 104 -5.01 -6.91 12.31
N LEU A 105 -5.60 -6.74 11.14
CA LEU A 105 -7.04 -6.53 10.96
C LEU A 105 -7.70 -7.76 10.36
N THR A 106 -8.92 -8.02 10.76
CA THR A 106 -9.77 -9.07 10.18
C THR A 106 -11.18 -8.55 9.94
N SER A 107 -11.90 -9.18 9.00
CA SER A 107 -13.31 -8.85 8.75
C SER A 107 -14.19 -9.29 9.91
N LYS A 108 -15.14 -8.45 10.30
CA LYS A 108 -16.19 -8.79 11.26
C LYS A 108 -17.12 -9.83 10.63
N LYS A 109 -17.38 -10.92 11.34
CA LYS A 109 -18.39 -11.92 10.97
C LYS A 109 -19.69 -11.58 11.69
N GLU A 110 -20.82 -11.55 10.98
CA GLU A 110 -22.12 -11.07 11.48
C GLU A 110 -22.57 -11.66 12.82
N LYS A 111 -22.30 -12.94 13.07
CA LYS A 111 -22.72 -13.63 14.29
C LYS A 111 -21.63 -13.80 15.34
N LYS A 112 -20.42 -13.25 15.10
CA LYS A 112 -19.30 -13.44 16.02
C LYS A 112 -19.27 -12.35 17.08
N LYS A 113 -19.35 -12.74 18.36
CA LYS A 113 -19.12 -11.82 19.49
C LYS A 113 -17.66 -11.33 19.46
N ILE A 114 -17.47 -10.04 19.71
CA ILE A 114 -16.16 -9.42 19.86
C ILE A 114 -15.54 -9.91 21.16
N ARG A 115 -14.31 -10.38 21.10
CA ARG A 115 -13.58 -10.91 22.25
C ARG A 115 -12.96 -9.77 23.07
N LYS A 116 -12.59 -10.05 24.33
CA LYS A 116 -11.99 -9.06 25.24
C LYS A 116 -10.74 -8.38 24.66
N HIS A 117 -9.95 -9.09 23.86
CA HIS A 117 -8.73 -8.63 23.21
C HIS A 117 -8.93 -8.14 21.75
N GLU A 118 -10.15 -7.93 21.33
CA GLU A 118 -10.51 -7.42 20.01
C GLU A 118 -11.16 -6.03 20.15
N ILE A 119 -10.94 -5.17 19.14
CA ILE A 119 -11.62 -3.87 19.02
C ILE A 119 -12.40 -3.86 17.72
N ASP A 120 -13.70 -3.55 17.81
CA ASP A 120 -14.54 -3.27 16.66
C ASP A 120 -14.27 -1.86 16.15
N LEU A 121 -13.77 -1.76 14.92
CA LEU A 121 -13.55 -0.51 14.20
C LEU A 121 -14.76 -0.12 13.34
N GLY A 122 -15.83 -0.94 13.35
CA GLY A 122 -16.98 -0.72 12.48
C GLY A 122 -16.59 -0.66 11.02
N ASN A 123 -17.11 0.34 10.31
CA ASN A 123 -16.84 0.58 8.90
C ASN A 123 -15.77 1.68 8.65
N GLU A 124 -15.10 2.16 9.70
CA GLU A 124 -14.18 3.29 9.59
C GLU A 124 -13.15 3.11 8.47
N PHE A 125 -12.48 1.95 8.45
CA PHE A 125 -11.48 1.68 7.42
C PHE A 125 -12.10 1.70 6.00
N TYR A 126 -13.26 1.06 5.82
CA TYR A 126 -13.97 1.06 4.54
C TYR A 126 -14.34 2.48 4.11
N ALA A 127 -14.94 3.26 5.02
CA ALA A 127 -15.37 4.63 4.76
C ALA A 127 -14.19 5.56 4.37
N ILE A 128 -13.03 5.39 5.01
CA ILE A 128 -11.83 6.17 4.65
C ILE A 128 -11.37 5.84 3.23
N VAL A 129 -11.34 4.56 2.85
CA VAL A 129 -10.93 4.15 1.50
C VAL A 129 -11.94 4.60 0.46
N GLU A 130 -13.25 4.50 0.73
CA GLU A 130 -14.33 4.96 -0.12
C GLU A 130 -14.27 6.48 -0.33
N HIS A 131 -14.14 7.27 0.74
CA HIS A 131 -13.98 8.72 0.65
C HIS A 131 -12.73 9.12 -0.15
N ARG A 132 -11.62 8.39 0.00
CA ARG A 132 -10.41 8.62 -0.80
C ARG A 132 -10.67 8.33 -2.28
N LEU A 133 -11.40 7.26 -2.60
CA LEU A 133 -11.79 6.95 -3.98
C LEU A 133 -12.64 8.06 -4.58
N GLU A 134 -13.68 8.50 -3.87
CA GLU A 134 -14.54 9.60 -4.32
C GLU A 134 -13.78 10.90 -4.55
N ALA A 135 -12.84 11.25 -3.66
CA ALA A 135 -11.98 12.41 -3.82
C ALA A 135 -11.10 12.30 -5.08
N THR A 136 -10.51 11.12 -5.30
CA THR A 136 -9.69 10.84 -6.50
C THR A 136 -10.52 10.90 -7.77
N ASP A 137 -11.72 10.31 -7.77
CA ASP A 137 -12.62 10.32 -8.92
C ASP A 137 -13.14 11.74 -9.24
N ARG A 138 -13.45 12.55 -8.22
CA ARG A 138 -13.79 13.98 -8.42
C ARG A 138 -12.63 14.74 -9.06
N THR A 139 -11.40 14.50 -8.59
CA THR A 139 -10.20 15.11 -9.17
C THR A 139 -10.04 14.74 -10.65
N LEU A 140 -10.20 13.45 -10.99
CA LEU A 140 -10.11 12.98 -12.37
C LEU A 140 -11.25 13.53 -13.24
N HIS A 141 -12.46 13.65 -12.71
CA HIS A 141 -13.60 14.23 -13.42
C HIS A 141 -13.38 15.71 -13.74
N ILE A 142 -12.96 16.49 -12.75
CA ILE A 142 -12.62 17.90 -12.95
C ILE A 142 -11.53 18.05 -14.01
N PHE A 143 -10.50 17.20 -13.95
CA PHE A 143 -9.43 17.17 -14.93
C PHE A 143 -9.97 16.98 -16.36
N ASN A 144 -10.83 15.97 -16.56
CA ASN A 144 -11.39 15.66 -17.87
C ASN A 144 -12.27 16.80 -18.42
N LEU A 145 -13.03 17.46 -17.55
CA LEU A 145 -13.86 18.61 -17.96
C LEU A 145 -13.00 19.77 -18.47
N TYR A 146 -11.97 20.13 -17.71
CA TYR A 146 -11.06 21.21 -18.10
C TYR A 146 -10.24 20.88 -19.35
N ASP A 147 -9.80 19.63 -19.49
CA ASP A 147 -9.06 19.19 -20.67
C ASP A 147 -9.91 19.33 -21.94
N SER A 148 -11.19 18.97 -21.86
CA SER A 148 -12.15 19.11 -22.96
C SER A 148 -12.38 20.57 -23.37
N ASP A 149 -12.58 21.47 -22.40
CA ASP A 149 -12.84 22.88 -22.70
C ASP A 149 -11.60 23.61 -23.18
N LEU A 150 -10.45 23.34 -22.59
CA LEU A 150 -9.20 23.94 -23.04
C LEU A 150 -8.81 23.44 -24.43
N ASN A 151 -9.05 22.16 -24.74
CA ASN A 151 -8.86 21.60 -26.07
C ASN A 151 -9.66 22.35 -27.14
N LYS A 152 -10.94 22.66 -26.86
CA LYS A 152 -11.78 23.42 -27.76
C LYS A 152 -11.26 24.85 -27.97
N GLN A 153 -10.87 25.51 -26.87
CA GLN A 153 -10.38 26.88 -26.94
C GLN A 153 -9.05 26.98 -27.69
N LEU A 154 -8.16 26.03 -27.50
CA LEU A 154 -6.87 26.00 -28.18
C LEU A 154 -6.99 25.56 -29.64
N HIS A 155 -7.95 24.70 -29.97
CA HIS A 155 -8.23 24.35 -31.37
C HIS A 155 -8.74 25.58 -32.16
N LEU A 156 -9.68 26.34 -31.58
CA LEU A 156 -10.16 27.60 -32.16
C LEU A 156 -9.02 28.62 -32.33
N PHE A 157 -8.13 28.69 -31.34
CA PHE A 157 -6.98 29.58 -31.38
C PHE A 157 -5.97 29.16 -32.46
N TYR A 158 -5.73 27.84 -32.63
CA TYR A 158 -4.89 27.29 -33.69
C TYR A 158 -5.42 27.61 -35.07
N GLU A 159 -6.72 27.45 -35.28
CA GLU A 159 -7.38 27.80 -36.55
C GLU A 159 -7.27 29.29 -36.89
N GLU A 160 -7.30 30.14 -35.86
CA GLU A 160 -7.26 31.62 -36.05
C GLU A 160 -5.83 32.14 -36.24
N PHE A 161 -4.83 31.55 -35.54
CA PHE A 161 -3.46 32.08 -35.49
C PHE A 161 -2.36 31.16 -36.04
N GLY A 162 -2.70 29.94 -36.45
CA GLY A 162 -1.79 29.02 -37.12
C GLY A 162 -0.69 28.40 -36.22
N TYR A 163 -0.93 28.30 -34.92
CA TYR A 163 0.04 27.72 -33.97
C TYR A 163 -0.37 26.35 -33.46
N GLU A 164 0.57 25.41 -33.45
CA GLU A 164 0.38 24.09 -32.86
C GLU A 164 0.59 24.14 -31.34
N PHE A 165 -0.49 24.17 -30.56
CA PHE A 165 -0.44 24.15 -29.12
C PHE A 165 -0.73 22.77 -28.56
N CYS A 166 0.22 22.20 -27.85
CA CYS A 166 -0.03 21.10 -26.96
C CYS A 166 -0.72 21.61 -25.69
N ILE A 167 -1.82 21.02 -25.34
CA ILE A 167 -2.78 21.47 -24.33
C ILE A 167 -2.36 21.04 -22.93
N PHE A 168 -2.38 21.97 -22.00
CA PHE A 168 -1.92 21.77 -20.65
C PHE A 168 -2.87 22.32 -19.60
N ASN A 169 -3.28 21.50 -18.69
CA ASN A 169 -4.08 21.82 -17.56
C ASN A 169 -3.41 21.43 -16.24
N ASP A 170 -3.28 22.28 -15.29
CA ASP A 170 -2.87 22.00 -13.94
C ASP A 170 -4.08 22.04 -13.00
N ILE A 171 -4.40 20.96 -12.34
CA ILE A 171 -5.60 20.80 -11.51
C ILE A 171 -5.65 21.79 -10.35
N ILE A 172 -4.48 22.16 -9.83
CA ILE A 172 -4.38 23.00 -8.63
C ILE A 172 -4.48 24.50 -8.99
N SER A 173 -4.13 24.89 -10.21
CA SER A 173 -4.04 26.27 -10.64
C SER A 173 -4.76 26.60 -11.94
N ASN A 174 -5.73 25.79 -12.35
CA ASN A 174 -6.36 25.82 -13.66
C ASN A 174 -6.82 27.18 -14.15
N LYS A 175 -7.55 27.93 -13.31
CA LYS A 175 -8.04 29.24 -13.67
C LYS A 175 -6.91 30.23 -13.93
N TYR A 176 -5.87 30.16 -13.14
CA TYR A 176 -4.71 31.05 -13.26
C TYR A 176 -3.78 30.65 -14.39
N PHE A 177 -3.67 29.36 -14.65
CA PHE A 177 -2.82 28.85 -15.73
C PHE A 177 -3.44 29.11 -17.12
N ALA A 178 -4.74 28.91 -17.28
CA ALA A 178 -5.46 29.27 -18.51
C ALA A 178 -5.33 30.78 -18.78
N ILE A 179 -5.53 31.62 -17.77
CA ILE A 179 -5.34 33.08 -17.84
C ILE A 179 -3.87 33.41 -18.15
N TYR A 180 -2.91 32.73 -17.55
CA TYR A 180 -1.49 32.95 -17.80
C TYR A 180 -1.11 32.62 -19.25
N ILE A 181 -1.54 31.50 -19.81
CA ILE A 181 -1.34 31.15 -21.22
C ILE A 181 -2.00 32.19 -22.13
N GLU A 182 -3.25 32.53 -21.88
CA GLU A 182 -3.98 33.54 -22.65
C GLU A 182 -3.28 34.90 -22.65
N LEU A 183 -2.72 35.34 -21.51
CA LEU A 183 -1.95 36.56 -21.37
C LEU A 183 -0.59 36.48 -22.09
N GLN A 184 0.09 35.36 -22.08
CA GLN A 184 1.37 35.17 -22.79
C GLN A 184 1.16 35.16 -24.31
N ILE A 185 0.10 34.54 -24.79
CA ILE A 185 -0.30 34.54 -26.19
C ILE A 185 -0.65 35.96 -26.64
N LYS A 186 -1.48 36.69 -25.90
CA LYS A 186 -1.89 38.09 -26.22
C LYS A 186 -0.71 39.08 -26.21
N LYS A 187 0.37 38.79 -25.47
CA LYS A 187 1.56 39.66 -25.37
C LYS A 187 2.60 39.46 -26.46
N ASN A 188 2.38 38.57 -27.42
CA ASN A 188 3.35 38.25 -28.48
C ASN A 188 4.75 37.91 -27.96
N SER A 189 4.87 37.52 -26.69
CA SER A 189 6.12 37.09 -26.09
C SER A 189 6.38 35.65 -26.51
N SER A 190 7.61 35.35 -26.88
CA SER A 190 8.04 34.01 -27.21
C SER A 190 7.68 33.03 -26.07
N VAL A 191 6.61 32.28 -26.27
CA VAL A 191 6.20 31.24 -25.32
C VAL A 191 7.30 30.23 -25.27
N ASN A 192 7.89 30.01 -24.08
CA ASN A 192 8.90 28.99 -23.93
C ASN A 192 8.24 27.60 -24.06
N TYR A 193 8.33 27.06 -25.28
CA TYR A 193 7.74 25.76 -25.66
C TYR A 193 8.26 24.62 -24.77
N ASP A 194 9.54 24.64 -24.41
CA ASP A 194 10.15 23.60 -23.59
C ASP A 194 9.56 23.60 -22.16
N LEU A 195 9.34 24.77 -21.57
CA LEU A 195 8.70 24.91 -20.28
C LEU A 195 7.25 24.43 -20.29
N LEU A 196 6.52 24.70 -21.37
CA LEU A 196 5.14 24.22 -21.53
C LEU A 196 5.10 22.71 -21.69
N LYS A 197 6.01 22.15 -22.47
CA LYS A 197 6.15 20.69 -22.64
C LYS A 197 6.50 20.00 -21.34
N GLU A 198 7.43 20.52 -20.57
CA GLU A 198 7.78 20.00 -19.24
C GLU A 198 6.56 19.97 -18.31
N LYS A 199 5.82 21.05 -18.23
CA LYS A 199 4.59 21.13 -17.42
C LYS A 199 3.54 20.13 -17.89
N PHE A 200 3.39 19.89 -19.17
CA PHE A 200 2.49 18.87 -19.72
C PHE A 200 2.92 17.46 -19.34
N ASP A 201 4.16 17.15 -19.47
CA ASP A 201 4.66 15.83 -19.13
C ASP A 201 4.48 15.54 -17.63
N LEU A 202 4.76 16.51 -16.77
CA LEU A 202 4.50 16.42 -15.33
C LEU A 202 3.01 16.16 -15.03
N ARG A 203 2.13 16.84 -15.71
CA ARG A 203 0.70 16.70 -15.55
C ARG A 203 0.17 15.37 -16.06
N LYS A 204 0.57 14.94 -17.25
CA LYS A 204 0.24 13.62 -17.79
C LYS A 204 0.67 12.52 -16.84
N GLN A 205 1.85 12.67 -16.21
CA GLN A 205 2.32 11.78 -15.17
C GLN A 205 1.43 11.81 -13.93
N PHE A 206 1.01 12.99 -13.48
CA PHE A 206 0.09 13.13 -12.33
C PHE A 206 -1.25 12.46 -12.61
N TYR A 207 -1.90 12.77 -13.74
CA TYR A 207 -3.15 12.15 -14.17
C TYR A 207 -3.05 10.63 -14.24
N SER A 208 -1.99 10.11 -14.84
CA SER A 208 -1.77 8.68 -14.94
C SER A 208 -1.62 8.02 -13.56
N LYS A 209 -0.95 8.67 -12.61
CA LYS A 209 -0.82 8.19 -11.22
C LYS A 209 -2.17 8.17 -10.50
N GLU A 210 -2.96 9.24 -10.62
CA GLU A 210 -4.30 9.31 -9.99
C GLU A 210 -5.27 8.30 -10.61
N ALA A 211 -5.25 8.10 -11.93
CA ALA A 211 -6.05 7.07 -12.60
C ALA A 211 -5.69 5.66 -12.13
N ILE A 212 -4.40 5.35 -12.01
CA ILE A 212 -3.93 4.07 -11.44
C ILE A 212 -4.36 3.95 -9.97
N SER A 213 -4.26 5.02 -9.19
CA SER A 213 -4.69 5.05 -7.78
C SER A 213 -6.17 4.74 -7.66
N SER A 214 -7.03 5.40 -8.43
CA SER A 214 -8.47 5.13 -8.49
C SER A 214 -8.78 3.66 -8.81
N GLN A 215 -8.15 3.11 -9.85
CA GLN A 215 -8.33 1.70 -10.21
C GLN A 215 -7.91 0.76 -9.08
N ASN A 216 -6.80 1.06 -8.39
CA ASN A 216 -6.31 0.24 -7.29
C ASN A 216 -7.23 0.34 -6.06
N LEU A 217 -7.74 1.54 -5.73
CA LEU A 217 -8.73 1.74 -4.67
C LEU A 217 -10.03 0.95 -4.95
N ARG A 218 -10.54 1.00 -6.19
CA ARG A 218 -11.72 0.21 -6.60
C ARG A 218 -11.49 -1.30 -6.45
N LYS A 219 -10.29 -1.79 -6.79
CA LYS A 219 -9.92 -3.20 -6.58
C LYS A 219 -9.90 -3.55 -5.10
N GLU A 220 -9.27 -2.72 -4.25
CA GLU A 220 -9.23 -2.97 -2.81
C GLU A 220 -10.65 -2.99 -2.21
N LEU A 221 -11.51 -2.02 -2.53
CA LEU A 221 -12.90 -1.96 -2.05
C LEU A 221 -13.72 -3.22 -2.38
N ARG A 222 -13.51 -3.81 -3.57
CA ARG A 222 -14.19 -5.07 -3.96
C ARG A 222 -13.87 -6.25 -3.04
N PHE A 223 -12.67 -6.27 -2.45
CA PHE A 223 -12.22 -7.34 -1.55
C PHE A 223 -12.47 -7.02 -0.08
N MET A 224 -12.76 -5.77 0.25
CA MET A 224 -13.09 -5.36 1.61
C MET A 224 -14.50 -5.80 1.97
N LYS A 225 -14.65 -6.29 3.19
CA LYS A 225 -15.95 -6.61 3.78
C LYS A 225 -16.36 -5.49 4.73
N SER A 226 -17.67 -5.28 4.87
CA SER A 226 -18.20 -4.39 5.89
C SER A 226 -17.80 -4.87 7.29
N GLY A 227 -17.35 -3.93 8.12
CA GLY A 227 -16.91 -4.20 9.49
C GLY A 227 -15.48 -4.75 9.57
N THR A 228 -14.70 -4.13 10.44
CA THR A 228 -13.29 -4.46 10.67
C THR A 228 -13.02 -4.62 12.16
N ILE A 229 -12.25 -5.64 12.50
CA ILE A 229 -11.83 -5.93 13.89
C ILE A 229 -10.30 -5.85 13.96
N ALA A 230 -9.78 -5.09 14.91
CA ALA A 230 -8.37 -5.08 15.27
C ALA A 230 -8.09 -6.19 16.30
N LYS A 231 -7.07 -7.03 16.01
CA LYS A 231 -6.64 -8.16 16.81
C LYS A 231 -5.48 -7.76 17.72
N ILE A 232 -5.78 -7.19 18.89
CA ILE A 232 -4.76 -6.67 19.79
C ILE A 232 -3.86 -7.79 20.33
N ASP A 233 -4.40 -8.97 20.56
CA ASP A 233 -3.68 -10.18 21.00
C ASP A 233 -2.71 -10.73 19.94
N GLN A 234 -2.79 -10.25 18.70
CA GLN A 234 -1.94 -10.64 17.59
C GLN A 234 -0.96 -9.51 17.18
N MET A 235 -0.76 -8.53 18.07
CA MET A 235 0.23 -7.47 17.85
C MET A 235 1.61 -8.10 17.64
N THR A 236 2.32 -7.68 16.58
CA THR A 236 3.60 -8.27 16.20
C THR A 236 4.51 -7.30 15.48
N THR A 237 5.80 -7.63 15.46
CA THR A 237 6.80 -6.94 14.63
C THR A 237 6.96 -7.68 13.31
N ILE A 238 6.95 -6.92 12.22
CA ILE A 238 7.15 -7.44 10.86
C ILE A 238 8.34 -6.79 10.18
N SER A 239 8.98 -7.48 9.24
CA SER A 239 9.89 -6.87 8.29
C SER A 239 9.09 -6.03 7.27
N LYS A 240 9.57 -4.84 6.95
CA LYS A 240 8.96 -3.98 5.92
C LYS A 240 8.97 -4.62 4.53
N LYS A 241 9.86 -5.57 4.26
CA LYS A 241 9.86 -6.39 3.03
C LYS A 241 8.57 -7.20 2.85
N ARG A 242 7.85 -7.49 3.93
CA ARG A 242 6.57 -8.21 3.91
C ARG A 242 5.35 -7.31 3.62
N ILE A 243 5.55 -6.00 3.51
CA ILE A 243 4.48 -5.04 3.20
C ILE A 243 4.23 -5.06 1.69
N ILE A 244 2.98 -5.30 1.31
CA ILE A 244 2.53 -5.37 -0.08
C ILE A 244 2.05 -3.99 -0.56
N ASN A 245 1.36 -3.24 0.35
CA ASN A 245 0.71 -1.97 0.02
C ASN A 245 0.53 -1.13 1.32
N PRO A 246 0.91 0.17 1.33
CA PRO A 246 1.62 0.89 0.28
C PRO A 246 3.14 0.70 0.36
N VAL A 247 3.83 0.65 -0.77
CA VAL A 247 5.29 0.76 -0.88
C VAL A 247 5.70 1.78 -1.94
N LYS A 248 4.70 2.47 -2.53
CA LYS A 248 4.85 3.55 -3.52
C LYS A 248 3.73 4.58 -3.34
N SER A 249 3.96 5.81 -3.79
CA SER A 249 3.01 6.93 -3.63
C SER A 249 1.64 6.69 -4.29
N HIS A 250 1.60 5.97 -5.41
CA HIS A 250 0.37 5.66 -6.16
C HIS A 250 -0.34 4.38 -5.69
N HIS A 251 0.14 3.75 -4.61
CA HIS A 251 -0.55 2.57 -4.06
C HIS A 251 -1.83 2.97 -3.32
N ALA A 252 -2.85 2.12 -3.40
CA ALA A 252 -4.19 2.39 -2.90
C ALA A 252 -4.24 2.79 -1.41
N LEU A 253 -3.42 2.16 -0.58
CA LEU A 253 -3.39 2.44 0.86
C LEU A 253 -2.44 3.57 1.26
N ASN A 254 -1.81 4.25 0.29
CA ASN A 254 -0.99 5.40 0.61
C ASN A 254 -1.84 6.50 1.25
N ASN A 255 -1.38 7.04 2.38
CA ASN A 255 -2.09 8.03 3.20
C ASN A 255 -3.46 7.58 3.77
N ILE A 256 -3.78 6.30 3.71
CA ILE A 256 -4.93 5.74 4.45
C ILE A 256 -4.52 5.55 5.91
N LYS A 257 -5.22 6.24 6.81
CA LYS A 257 -4.92 6.28 8.23
C LYS A 257 -6.21 6.34 9.05
N LEU A 258 -6.28 5.57 10.13
CA LEU A 258 -7.38 5.65 11.10
C LEU A 258 -7.40 7.00 11.82
N PHE A 259 -8.57 7.39 12.31
CA PHE A 259 -8.73 8.58 13.12
C PHE A 259 -7.96 8.47 14.45
N ASP A 260 -7.48 9.60 14.95
CA ASP A 260 -6.71 9.64 16.20
C ASP A 260 -7.54 9.12 17.39
N SER A 261 -8.83 9.39 17.44
CA SER A 261 -9.74 8.85 18.47
C SER A 261 -9.79 7.31 18.47
N THR A 262 -9.76 6.69 17.30
CA THR A 262 -9.70 5.23 17.19
C THR A 262 -8.33 4.70 17.60
N MET A 263 -7.26 5.40 17.25
CA MET A 263 -5.92 5.04 17.69
C MET A 263 -5.76 5.16 19.22
N ASP A 264 -6.41 6.12 19.86
CA ASP A 264 -6.40 6.25 21.30
C ASP A 264 -7.17 5.10 22.00
N ARG A 265 -8.31 4.66 21.44
CA ARG A 265 -9.01 3.45 21.89
C ARG A 265 -8.11 2.21 21.81
N ILE A 266 -7.37 2.07 20.71
CA ILE A 266 -6.42 0.96 20.51
C ILE A 266 -5.30 1.00 21.53
N ILE A 267 -4.67 2.17 21.77
CA ILE A 267 -3.60 2.31 22.73
C ILE A 267 -4.09 2.05 24.16
N ASN A 268 -5.27 2.53 24.53
CA ASN A 268 -5.86 2.24 25.83
C ASN A 268 -6.11 0.74 26.02
N LYS A 269 -6.54 0.05 24.95
CA LYS A 269 -6.71 -1.41 25.00
C LYS A 269 -5.38 -2.16 25.13
N ILE A 270 -4.32 -1.69 24.47
CA ILE A 270 -2.98 -2.25 24.65
C ILE A 270 -2.51 -2.07 26.10
N LYS A 271 -2.72 -0.89 26.68
CA LYS A 271 -2.38 -0.63 28.10
C LYS A 271 -3.15 -1.57 29.03
N GLU A 272 -4.46 -1.69 28.84
CA GLU A 272 -5.32 -2.61 29.62
C GLU A 272 -4.82 -4.08 29.58
N LEU A 273 -4.31 -4.54 28.43
CA LEU A 273 -3.98 -5.94 28.24
C LEU A 273 -2.52 -6.29 28.57
N TYR A 274 -1.61 -5.34 28.45
CA TYR A 274 -0.16 -5.60 28.46
C TYR A 274 0.66 -4.70 29.39
N VAL A 275 0.08 -3.65 29.94
CA VAL A 275 0.77 -2.76 30.88
C VAL A 275 0.15 -2.95 32.25
N PHE A 276 0.96 -3.39 33.21
CA PHE A 276 0.52 -3.45 34.61
C PHE A 276 0.51 -2.06 35.19
N ASP A 277 -0.59 -1.69 35.86
CA ASP A 277 -0.62 -0.50 36.69
C ASP A 277 0.39 -0.69 37.84
N SER A 278 1.39 0.19 37.92
CA SER A 278 2.40 0.18 38.95
C SER A 278 1.84 0.75 40.26
#